data_3da68645d8efb3cb5851629a093878be
#
_entry.id   3da68645d8efb3cb5851629a093878be
#
_cell.length_a   1.000
_cell.length_b   1.000
_cell.length_c   1.000
_cell.angle_alpha   90.00
_cell.angle_beta   90.00
_cell.angle_gamma   90.00
#
_symmetry.space_group_name_H-M   'P 1'
#
loop_
_entity.id
_entity.type
_entity.pdbx_description
1 polymer ?
#
loop_
_entity_poly.entity_id
_entity_poly.type
_entity_poly.pdbx_seq_one_letter_code
_entity_poly.pdbx_strand_id
1 'polypeptide(L)'
;MNKQKILSFFLLLLFVISCNQKVPITNRRQLILIPENELLSMSFSQYTDFIRTNEVLPRYHKDFVLVEKVGKRIQQAVQEYMRDKGMGKRIEGYQWEFNTVEDPTVNAWCMPGGKVVVYSGLLPVTQDETGLAIVMGHEIAHAVARHGNERMSQQMAIQLGGVALSVALNSKSQETQNIFMQSYGLTSQLGILKYSRTHESEADKMGLIFAALAGYDPNAAIGFWQRMAEQSKGNKPPELLSTHPSDETRINDIKAFMPEAMKYYRKYE
;
A
#
# COMPACT_ATOMS: atom_id res chain seq x y z
N MET A 1 19.68 -4.06 -40.73
CA MET A 1 19.82 -4.25 -39.28
C MET A 1 19.16 -5.59 -38.95
N ASN A 2 19.86 -6.49 -38.26
CA ASN A 2 19.40 -7.87 -38.06
C ASN A 2 18.19 -7.85 -37.10
N LYS A 3 17.14 -8.67 -37.37
CA LYS A 3 15.90 -8.74 -36.59
C LYS A 3 16.16 -8.87 -35.06
N GLN A 4 17.22 -9.59 -34.68
CA GLN A 4 17.66 -9.70 -33.30
C GLN A 4 18.13 -8.36 -32.70
N LYS A 5 18.85 -7.52 -33.45
CA LYS A 5 19.29 -6.19 -33.01
C LYS A 5 18.13 -5.22 -32.85
N ILE A 6 17.12 -5.33 -33.72
CA ILE A 6 15.87 -4.52 -33.61
C ILE A 6 15.09 -4.94 -32.37
N LEU A 7 14.94 -6.25 -32.12
CA LEU A 7 14.25 -6.78 -30.94
C LEU A 7 14.98 -6.38 -29.63
N SER A 8 16.31 -6.48 -29.62
CA SER A 8 17.12 -6.05 -28.45
C SER A 8 17.03 -4.54 -28.22
N PHE A 9 16.96 -3.73 -29.27
CA PHE A 9 16.80 -2.28 -29.17
C PHE A 9 15.41 -1.91 -28.62
N PHE A 10 14.35 -2.60 -29.10
CA PHE A 10 12.99 -2.42 -28.59
C PHE A 10 12.85 -2.86 -27.12
N LEU A 11 13.46 -3.97 -26.72
CA LEU A 11 13.51 -4.41 -25.33
C LEU A 11 14.25 -3.42 -24.43
N LEU A 12 15.36 -2.86 -24.91
CA LEU A 12 16.11 -1.83 -24.18
C LEU A 12 15.30 -0.54 -24.03
N LEU A 13 14.55 -0.15 -25.07
CA LEU A 13 13.70 1.03 -25.06
C LEU A 13 12.52 0.88 -24.09
N LEU A 14 11.90 -0.30 -24.04
CA LEU A 14 10.85 -0.64 -23.06
C LEU A 14 11.37 -0.62 -21.63
N PHE A 15 12.59 -1.09 -21.39
CA PHE A 15 13.23 -1.05 -20.09
C PHE A 15 13.49 0.40 -19.61
N VAL A 16 13.91 1.28 -20.52
CA VAL A 16 14.15 2.70 -20.20
C VAL A 16 12.84 3.46 -19.89
N ILE A 17 11.75 3.13 -20.58
CA ILE A 17 10.43 3.75 -20.35
C ILE A 17 9.85 3.27 -19.01
N SER A 18 10.00 1.99 -18.69
CA SER A 18 9.53 1.39 -17.44
C SER A 18 10.23 1.96 -16.19
N CYS A 19 11.50 2.34 -16.32
CA CYS A 19 12.27 2.94 -15.20
C CYS A 19 12.00 4.43 -14.97
N ASN A 20 11.05 5.05 -15.65
CA ASN A 20 10.83 6.51 -15.56
C ASN A 20 9.70 6.89 -14.58
N GLN A 21 9.06 5.92 -13.93
CA GLN A 21 8.08 6.22 -12.89
C GLN A 21 8.78 6.60 -11.57
N LYS A 22 8.29 7.66 -10.94
CA LYS A 22 8.86 8.17 -9.70
C LYS A 22 7.86 8.04 -8.56
N VAL A 23 8.34 7.66 -7.39
CA VAL A 23 7.56 7.69 -6.15
C VAL A 23 7.24 9.14 -5.80
N PRO A 24 6.00 9.48 -5.43
CA PRO A 24 5.68 10.79 -4.86
C PRO A 24 6.59 11.08 -3.65
N ILE A 25 6.85 12.35 -3.38
CA ILE A 25 7.66 12.86 -2.27
C ILE A 25 9.17 12.60 -2.43
N THR A 26 9.59 11.35 -2.62
CA THR A 26 11.03 10.99 -2.68
C THR A 26 11.63 11.14 -4.07
N ASN A 27 10.79 11.17 -5.12
CA ASN A 27 11.21 11.17 -6.52
C ASN A 27 12.12 9.96 -6.90
N ARG A 28 12.17 8.91 -6.07
CA ARG A 28 12.89 7.67 -6.36
C ARG A 28 12.31 7.02 -7.62
N ARG A 29 13.19 6.51 -8.46
CA ARG A 29 12.77 5.74 -9.64
C ARG A 29 12.34 4.35 -9.24
N GLN A 30 11.28 3.86 -9.89
CA GLN A 30 10.69 2.53 -9.65
C GLN A 30 10.78 1.66 -10.89
N LEU A 31 10.96 0.35 -10.69
CA LEU A 31 10.76 -0.66 -11.72
C LEU A 31 9.29 -1.05 -11.76
N ILE A 32 8.59 -0.62 -12.80
CA ILE A 32 7.17 -0.94 -13.01
C ILE A 32 7.03 -1.63 -14.37
N LEU A 33 6.80 -2.94 -14.34
CA LEU A 33 6.64 -3.76 -15.54
C LEU A 33 5.17 -4.02 -15.88
N ILE A 34 4.30 -3.98 -14.87
CA ILE A 34 2.88 -4.31 -15.03
C ILE A 34 2.10 -3.03 -15.32
N PRO A 35 1.37 -2.98 -16.46
CA PRO A 35 0.49 -1.86 -16.79
C PRO A 35 -0.56 -1.65 -15.69
N GLU A 36 -0.88 -0.38 -15.41
CA GLU A 36 -1.80 -0.02 -14.31
C GLU A 36 -3.21 -0.61 -14.52
N ASN A 37 -3.73 -0.61 -15.74
CA ASN A 37 -5.03 -1.17 -16.05
C ASN A 37 -5.11 -2.68 -15.75
N GLU A 38 -4.06 -3.45 -16.02
CA GLU A 38 -3.97 -4.87 -15.69
C GLU A 38 -3.92 -5.07 -14.17
N LEU A 39 -3.12 -4.25 -13.49
CA LEU A 39 -3.01 -4.29 -12.04
C LEU A 39 -4.34 -3.97 -11.35
N LEU A 40 -5.06 -2.95 -11.80
CA LEU A 40 -6.38 -2.60 -11.30
C LEU A 40 -7.40 -3.72 -11.54
N SER A 41 -7.37 -4.34 -12.71
CA SER A 41 -8.25 -5.48 -13.03
C SER A 41 -8.02 -6.66 -12.09
N MET A 42 -6.75 -7.03 -11.83
CA MET A 42 -6.40 -8.08 -10.87
C MET A 42 -6.87 -7.71 -9.46
N SER A 43 -6.59 -6.45 -9.05
CA SER A 43 -6.98 -5.95 -7.74
C SER A 43 -8.49 -6.08 -7.50
N PHE A 44 -9.30 -5.63 -8.44
CA PHE A 44 -10.76 -5.66 -8.29
C PHE A 44 -11.31 -7.08 -8.26
N SER A 45 -10.74 -7.99 -9.05
CA SER A 45 -11.11 -9.41 -9.00
C SER A 45 -10.75 -10.04 -7.65
N GLN A 46 -9.51 -9.88 -7.20
CA GLN A 46 -9.03 -10.46 -5.94
C GLN A 46 -9.75 -9.86 -4.72
N TYR A 47 -10.03 -8.56 -4.76
CA TYR A 47 -10.81 -7.92 -3.72
C TYR A 47 -12.24 -8.44 -3.65
N THR A 48 -12.90 -8.62 -4.79
CA THR A 48 -14.26 -9.17 -4.85
C THR A 48 -14.30 -10.58 -4.27
N ASP A 49 -13.32 -11.42 -4.61
CA ASP A 49 -13.19 -12.78 -4.08
C ASP A 49 -12.92 -12.77 -2.57
N PHE A 50 -12.06 -11.86 -2.11
CA PHE A 50 -11.77 -11.69 -0.68
C PHE A 50 -13.03 -11.30 0.11
N ILE A 51 -13.78 -10.29 -0.33
CA ILE A 51 -15.00 -9.83 0.34
C ILE A 51 -16.07 -10.93 0.39
N ARG A 52 -16.14 -11.77 -0.65
CA ARG A 52 -17.11 -12.88 -0.71
C ARG A 52 -16.78 -14.02 0.25
N THR A 53 -15.50 -14.23 0.56
CA THR A 53 -14.99 -15.37 1.34
C THR A 53 -14.70 -15.04 2.80
N ASN A 54 -14.79 -13.76 3.19
CA ASN A 54 -14.54 -13.33 4.55
C ASN A 54 -15.78 -12.69 5.18
N GLU A 55 -15.85 -12.70 6.50
CA GLU A 55 -16.95 -12.11 7.26
C GLU A 55 -16.78 -10.58 7.34
N VAL A 56 -17.45 -9.86 6.44
CA VAL A 56 -17.44 -8.39 6.41
C VAL A 56 -18.49 -7.85 7.35
N LEU A 57 -18.10 -6.93 8.22
CA LEU A 57 -19.03 -6.27 9.14
C LEU A 57 -20.10 -5.48 8.37
N PRO A 58 -21.35 -5.53 8.82
CA PRO A 58 -22.42 -4.80 8.16
C PRO A 58 -22.23 -3.27 8.27
N ARG A 59 -22.75 -2.54 7.30
CA ARG A 59 -22.54 -1.08 7.17
C ARG A 59 -23.01 -0.25 8.38
N TYR A 60 -23.92 -0.78 9.20
CA TYR A 60 -24.38 -0.13 10.43
C TYR A 60 -23.52 -0.46 11.65
N HIS A 61 -22.55 -1.37 11.52
CA HIS A 61 -21.66 -1.72 12.62
C HIS A 61 -20.75 -0.54 12.95
N LYS A 62 -20.55 -0.23 14.23
CA LYS A 62 -19.76 0.92 14.68
C LYS A 62 -18.35 0.94 14.10
N ASP A 63 -17.71 -0.23 14.01
CA ASP A 63 -16.34 -0.37 13.50
C ASP A 63 -16.28 -0.17 11.99
N PHE A 64 -17.30 -0.65 11.25
CA PHE A 64 -17.42 -0.33 9.83
C PHE A 64 -17.58 1.18 9.60
N VAL A 65 -18.47 1.82 10.36
CA VAL A 65 -18.73 3.28 10.27
C VAL A 65 -17.45 4.07 10.56
N LEU A 66 -16.69 3.66 11.57
CA LEU A 66 -15.41 4.27 11.92
C LEU A 66 -14.40 4.16 10.77
N VAL A 67 -14.18 2.95 10.25
CA VAL A 67 -13.23 2.70 9.15
C VAL A 67 -13.64 3.44 7.88
N GLU A 68 -14.93 3.42 7.52
CA GLU A 68 -15.44 4.16 6.36
C GLU A 68 -15.25 5.68 6.52
N LYS A 69 -15.53 6.23 7.69
CA LYS A 69 -15.35 7.67 8.00
C LYS A 69 -13.90 8.08 7.82
N VAL A 70 -12.97 7.37 8.47
CA VAL A 70 -11.53 7.64 8.38
C VAL A 70 -11.04 7.48 6.94
N GLY A 71 -11.45 6.40 6.28
CA GLY A 71 -11.07 6.12 4.90
C GLY A 71 -11.49 7.21 3.92
N LYS A 72 -12.74 7.70 4.01
CA LYS A 72 -13.24 8.79 3.17
C LYS A 72 -12.47 10.10 3.39
N ARG A 73 -12.10 10.42 4.62
CA ARG A 73 -11.29 11.62 4.90
C ARG A 73 -9.89 11.50 4.30
N ILE A 74 -9.24 10.32 4.44
CA ILE A 74 -7.92 10.09 3.82
C ILE A 74 -8.02 10.08 2.30
N GLN A 75 -9.06 9.48 1.72
CA GLN A 75 -9.33 9.54 0.27
C GLN A 75 -9.36 10.98 -0.24
N GLN A 76 -10.10 11.87 0.41
CA GLN A 76 -10.18 13.29 0.04
C GLN A 76 -8.80 13.95 0.12
N ALA A 77 -8.05 13.70 1.19
CA ALA A 77 -6.70 14.21 1.38
C ALA A 77 -5.74 13.72 0.27
N VAL A 78 -5.81 12.46 -0.10
CA VAL A 78 -5.01 11.88 -1.20
C VAL A 78 -5.37 12.53 -2.53
N GLN A 79 -6.65 12.67 -2.84
CA GLN A 79 -7.11 13.28 -4.09
C GLN A 79 -6.68 14.75 -4.19
N GLU A 80 -6.78 15.51 -3.10
CA GLU A 80 -6.30 16.88 -3.01
C GLU A 80 -4.78 16.93 -3.23
N TYR A 81 -4.02 16.17 -2.47
CA TYR A 81 -2.56 16.14 -2.57
C TYR A 81 -2.07 15.79 -3.99
N MET A 82 -2.66 14.74 -4.59
CA MET A 82 -2.27 14.31 -5.93
C MET A 82 -2.62 15.35 -7.00
N ARG A 83 -3.76 16.02 -6.87
CA ARG A 83 -4.14 17.14 -7.75
C ARG A 83 -3.17 18.30 -7.62
N ASP A 84 -2.87 18.74 -6.41
CA ASP A 84 -2.04 19.90 -6.14
C ASP A 84 -0.57 19.69 -6.57
N LYS A 85 -0.11 18.44 -6.57
CA LYS A 85 1.21 18.05 -7.08
C LYS A 85 1.22 17.73 -8.58
N GLY A 86 0.10 17.87 -9.29
CA GLY A 86 0.01 17.53 -10.72
C GLY A 86 0.13 16.02 -11.02
N MET A 87 -0.12 15.18 -10.01
CA MET A 87 0.03 13.72 -10.09
C MET A 87 -1.32 12.99 -10.13
N GLY A 88 -2.42 13.65 -10.48
CA GLY A 88 -3.77 13.08 -10.49
C GLY A 88 -3.91 11.79 -11.31
N LYS A 89 -3.16 11.67 -12.41
CA LYS A 89 -3.13 10.44 -13.23
C LYS A 89 -2.67 9.20 -12.46
N ARG A 90 -1.99 9.36 -11.32
CA ARG A 90 -1.50 8.24 -10.53
C ARG A 90 -2.60 7.48 -9.80
N ILE A 91 -3.71 8.15 -9.55
CA ILE A 91 -4.91 7.59 -8.90
C ILE A 91 -6.10 7.54 -9.87
N GLU A 92 -5.85 7.68 -11.16
CA GLU A 92 -6.88 7.51 -12.18
C GLU A 92 -7.39 6.06 -12.19
N GLY A 93 -8.69 5.87 -12.30
CA GLY A 93 -9.33 4.55 -12.24
C GLY A 93 -9.49 3.98 -10.84
N TYR A 94 -9.12 4.71 -9.78
CA TYR A 94 -9.39 4.26 -8.41
C TYR A 94 -10.89 4.23 -8.10
N GLN A 95 -11.32 3.11 -7.55
CA GLN A 95 -12.70 2.86 -7.10
C GLN A 95 -12.66 2.59 -5.59
N TRP A 96 -12.53 3.67 -4.83
CA TRP A 96 -12.35 3.63 -3.38
C TRP A 96 -13.45 2.85 -2.67
N GLU A 97 -13.03 1.93 -1.82
CA GLU A 97 -13.90 1.11 -1.00
C GLU A 97 -13.21 0.76 0.31
N PHE A 98 -13.96 0.88 1.40
CA PHE A 98 -13.45 0.66 2.76
C PHE A 98 -14.32 -0.39 3.43
N ASN A 99 -13.72 -1.49 3.84
CA ASN A 99 -14.44 -2.56 4.55
C ASN A 99 -13.69 -2.96 5.82
N THR A 100 -14.46 -3.47 6.78
CA THR A 100 -13.95 -4.07 8.00
C THR A 100 -14.31 -5.55 8.02
N VAL A 101 -13.33 -6.39 8.25
CA VAL A 101 -13.51 -7.85 8.36
C VAL A 101 -13.49 -8.23 9.83
N GLU A 102 -14.43 -9.07 10.26
CA GLU A 102 -14.47 -9.63 11.61
C GLU A 102 -13.42 -10.75 11.73
N ASP A 103 -12.24 -10.37 12.18
CA ASP A 103 -11.11 -11.27 12.36
C ASP A 103 -10.18 -10.70 13.45
N PRO A 104 -9.75 -11.52 14.44
CA PRO A 104 -8.89 -11.09 15.52
C PRO A 104 -7.45 -10.77 15.11
N THR A 105 -7.09 -11.02 13.86
CA THR A 105 -5.77 -10.70 13.32
C THR A 105 -5.52 -9.19 13.35
N VAL A 106 -4.34 -8.79 13.83
CA VAL A 106 -3.90 -7.39 13.82
C VAL A 106 -3.34 -7.07 12.44
N ASN A 107 -4.20 -6.65 11.52
CA ASN A 107 -3.83 -6.40 10.13
C ASN A 107 -4.71 -5.34 9.46
N ALA A 108 -4.17 -4.71 8.41
CA ALA A 108 -4.86 -3.90 7.42
C ALA A 108 -4.09 -3.95 6.10
N TRP A 109 -4.74 -3.65 4.99
CA TRP A 109 -4.09 -3.53 3.70
C TRP A 109 -4.87 -2.65 2.73
N CYS A 110 -4.17 -2.15 1.72
CA CYS A 110 -4.76 -1.43 0.61
C CYS A 110 -4.24 -1.99 -0.72
N MET A 111 -5.14 -2.55 -1.52
CA MET A 111 -4.84 -2.93 -2.89
C MET A 111 -4.88 -1.73 -3.85
N PRO A 112 -4.25 -1.84 -5.04
CA PRO A 112 -4.40 -0.87 -6.12
C PRO A 112 -5.87 -0.55 -6.40
N GLY A 113 -6.13 0.70 -6.78
CA GLY A 113 -7.51 1.13 -7.01
C GLY A 113 -8.27 1.58 -5.76
N GLY A 114 -7.59 1.63 -4.58
CA GLY A 114 -8.17 2.14 -3.35
C GLY A 114 -9.09 1.15 -2.63
N LYS A 115 -8.85 -0.15 -2.77
CA LYS A 115 -9.56 -1.20 -2.06
C LYS A 115 -8.91 -1.44 -0.71
N VAL A 116 -9.53 -0.96 0.37
CA VAL A 116 -8.98 -0.96 1.73
C VAL A 116 -9.77 -1.92 2.61
N VAL A 117 -9.04 -2.75 3.35
CA VAL A 117 -9.61 -3.62 4.38
C VAL A 117 -8.87 -3.40 5.70
N VAL A 118 -9.63 -3.30 6.76
CA VAL A 118 -9.16 -3.26 8.14
C VAL A 118 -9.73 -4.47 8.88
N TYR A 119 -8.89 -5.21 9.58
CA TYR A 119 -9.31 -6.33 10.41
C TYR A 119 -9.73 -5.80 11.78
N SER A 120 -10.81 -6.33 12.34
CA SER A 120 -11.35 -5.87 13.63
C SER A 120 -10.32 -5.97 14.77
N GLY A 121 -9.41 -6.97 14.70
CA GLY A 121 -8.32 -7.12 15.66
C GLY A 121 -7.30 -5.98 15.68
N LEU A 122 -7.24 -5.15 14.63
CA LEU A 122 -6.37 -3.97 14.60
C LEU A 122 -6.93 -2.80 15.45
N LEU A 123 -8.25 -2.66 15.55
CA LEU A 123 -8.90 -1.51 16.18
C LEU A 123 -8.50 -1.27 17.64
N PRO A 124 -8.38 -2.31 18.50
CA PRO A 124 -7.86 -2.10 19.86
C PRO A 124 -6.43 -1.56 19.91
N VAL A 125 -5.61 -1.86 18.89
CA VAL A 125 -4.20 -1.42 18.80
C VAL A 125 -4.10 0.03 18.33
N THR A 126 -4.98 0.44 17.42
CA THR A 126 -5.07 1.84 16.99
C THR A 126 -5.59 2.76 18.11
N GLN A 127 -6.40 2.23 19.01
CA GLN A 127 -7.03 2.88 20.17
C GLN A 127 -8.10 3.90 19.80
N ASP A 128 -7.85 4.76 18.84
CA ASP A 128 -8.74 5.83 18.43
C ASP A 128 -8.77 6.07 16.91
N GLU A 129 -9.57 7.03 16.49
CA GLU A 129 -9.72 7.44 15.09
C GLU A 129 -8.40 7.93 14.49
N THR A 130 -7.56 8.61 15.29
CA THR A 130 -6.28 9.15 14.83
C THR A 130 -5.26 8.03 14.58
N GLY A 131 -5.15 7.08 15.51
CA GLY A 131 -4.30 5.90 15.32
C GLY A 131 -4.72 5.06 14.13
N LEU A 132 -6.04 4.92 13.91
CA LEU A 132 -6.57 4.24 12.71
C LEU A 132 -6.20 5.01 11.43
N ALA A 133 -6.26 6.33 11.44
CA ALA A 133 -5.88 7.15 10.30
C ALA A 133 -4.38 7.03 9.95
N ILE A 134 -3.51 6.87 10.94
CA ILE A 134 -2.09 6.63 10.72
C ILE A 134 -1.87 5.33 9.94
N VAL A 135 -2.50 4.23 10.36
CA VAL A 135 -2.36 2.95 9.66
C VAL A 135 -2.98 3.00 8.28
N MET A 136 -4.22 3.46 8.16
CA MET A 136 -4.89 3.53 6.87
C MET A 136 -4.16 4.46 5.90
N GLY A 137 -3.60 5.57 6.39
CA GLY A 137 -2.77 6.47 5.60
C GLY A 137 -1.51 5.78 5.08
N HIS A 138 -0.86 4.96 5.91
CA HIS A 138 0.31 4.17 5.55
C HIS A 138 -0.02 3.12 4.47
N GLU A 139 -1.11 2.35 4.64
CA GLU A 139 -1.54 1.35 3.66
C GLU A 139 -1.93 1.98 2.32
N ILE A 140 -2.69 3.06 2.36
CA ILE A 140 -3.05 3.82 1.17
C ILE A 140 -1.81 4.39 0.49
N ALA A 141 -0.82 4.84 1.26
CA ALA A 141 0.44 5.34 0.71
C ALA A 141 1.21 4.25 -0.06
N HIS A 142 1.22 2.99 0.41
CA HIS A 142 1.80 1.87 -0.34
C HIS A 142 1.12 1.69 -1.71
N ALA A 143 -0.20 1.76 -1.77
CA ALA A 143 -0.95 1.65 -3.04
C ALA A 143 -0.67 2.83 -3.97
N VAL A 144 -0.73 4.06 -3.45
CA VAL A 144 -0.46 5.29 -4.22
C VAL A 144 0.99 5.37 -4.68
N ALA A 145 1.95 4.93 -3.87
CA ALA A 145 3.36 4.81 -4.25
C ALA A 145 3.64 3.67 -5.22
N ARG A 146 2.67 2.75 -5.43
CA ARG A 146 2.81 1.55 -6.29
C ARG A 146 3.86 0.57 -5.80
N HIS A 147 4.10 0.49 -4.49
CA HIS A 147 5.10 -0.40 -3.93
C HIS A 147 4.80 -1.87 -4.21
N GLY A 148 3.52 -2.28 -4.22
CA GLY A 148 3.12 -3.63 -4.59
C GLY A 148 3.42 -3.96 -6.06
N ASN A 149 3.19 -3.02 -7.00
CA ASN A 149 3.56 -3.20 -8.40
C ASN A 149 5.09 -3.32 -8.58
N GLU A 150 5.86 -2.49 -7.88
CA GLU A 150 7.32 -2.57 -7.90
C GLU A 150 7.82 -3.93 -7.39
N ARG A 151 7.29 -4.43 -6.26
CA ARG A 151 7.62 -5.76 -5.72
C ARG A 151 7.25 -6.87 -6.70
N MET A 152 6.04 -6.82 -7.26
CA MET A 152 5.58 -7.78 -8.25
C MET A 152 6.48 -7.78 -9.49
N SER A 153 6.86 -6.59 -9.97
CA SER A 153 7.78 -6.42 -11.10
C SER A 153 9.17 -6.98 -10.83
N GLN A 154 9.70 -6.75 -9.62
CA GLN A 154 10.99 -7.30 -9.19
C GLN A 154 10.94 -8.83 -9.10
N GLN A 155 9.87 -9.38 -8.53
CA GLN A 155 9.70 -10.83 -8.41
C GLN A 155 9.60 -11.50 -9.78
N MET A 156 8.83 -10.93 -10.69
CA MET A 156 8.75 -11.40 -12.06
C MET A 156 10.10 -11.33 -12.78
N ALA A 157 10.84 -10.25 -12.61
CA ALA A 157 12.16 -10.13 -13.22
C ALA A 157 13.14 -11.20 -12.72
N ILE A 158 13.07 -11.58 -11.43
CA ILE A 158 13.90 -12.64 -10.83
C ILE A 158 13.48 -14.04 -11.32
N GLN A 159 12.17 -14.34 -11.28
CA GLN A 159 11.68 -15.70 -11.58
C GLN A 159 11.74 -16.05 -13.06
N LEU A 160 11.54 -15.11 -13.94
CA LEU A 160 11.26 -15.35 -15.34
C LEU A 160 12.41 -14.96 -16.29
N GLY A 161 13.44 -14.27 -15.79
CA GLY A 161 14.53 -13.79 -16.65
C GLY A 161 13.99 -13.02 -17.86
N GLY A 162 14.62 -13.15 -19.02
CA GLY A 162 14.20 -12.44 -20.23
C GLY A 162 12.91 -12.95 -20.92
N VAL A 163 12.29 -14.03 -20.42
CA VAL A 163 10.99 -14.57 -20.93
C VAL A 163 9.80 -13.92 -20.22
N ALA A 164 10.07 -13.16 -19.18
CA ALA A 164 9.12 -12.63 -18.21
C ALA A 164 8.00 -11.77 -18.80
N LEU A 165 8.25 -11.02 -19.86
CA LEU A 165 7.31 -9.98 -20.27
C LEU A 165 6.02 -10.56 -20.88
N SER A 166 6.10 -11.67 -21.60
CA SER A 166 4.92 -12.30 -22.24
C SER A 166 4.06 -13.05 -21.24
N VAL A 167 4.68 -13.59 -20.16
CA VAL A 167 3.97 -14.29 -19.06
C VAL A 167 3.40 -13.27 -18.07
N ALA A 168 4.14 -12.21 -17.77
CA ALA A 168 3.71 -11.12 -16.89
C ALA A 168 2.49 -10.36 -17.43
N LEU A 169 2.28 -10.34 -18.73
CA LEU A 169 1.11 -9.74 -19.37
C LEU A 169 -0.13 -10.66 -19.33
N ASN A 170 0.01 -11.91 -18.89
CA ASN A 170 -1.12 -12.80 -18.70
C ASN A 170 -1.66 -12.71 -17.26
N SER A 171 -2.41 -11.65 -16.97
CA SER A 171 -3.04 -11.39 -15.67
C SER A 171 -3.95 -12.53 -15.16
N LYS A 172 -4.34 -13.44 -16.04
CA LYS A 172 -5.22 -14.59 -15.74
C LYS A 172 -4.45 -15.85 -15.34
N SER A 173 -3.12 -15.91 -15.50
CA SER A 173 -2.38 -17.10 -15.09
C SER A 173 -2.35 -17.23 -13.57
N GLN A 174 -2.47 -18.47 -13.07
CA GLN A 174 -2.41 -18.77 -11.63
C GLN A 174 -1.11 -18.27 -10.99
N GLU A 175 0.00 -18.35 -11.72
CA GLU A 175 1.30 -17.88 -11.26
C GLU A 175 1.32 -16.37 -11.06
N THR A 176 0.78 -15.60 -12.01
CA THR A 176 0.67 -14.14 -11.90
C THR A 176 -0.23 -13.73 -10.74
N GLN A 177 -1.36 -14.42 -10.55
CA GLN A 177 -2.25 -14.19 -9.42
C GLN A 177 -1.57 -14.50 -8.07
N ASN A 178 -0.81 -15.58 -7.98
CA ASN A 178 -0.07 -15.93 -6.78
C ASN A 178 1.00 -14.87 -6.44
N ILE A 179 1.75 -14.40 -7.46
CA ILE A 179 2.73 -13.31 -7.27
C ILE A 179 2.03 -12.03 -6.82
N PHE A 180 0.85 -11.72 -7.38
CA PHE A 180 0.03 -10.58 -6.95
C PHE A 180 -0.33 -10.71 -5.46
N MET A 181 -0.94 -11.83 -5.06
CA MET A 181 -1.34 -12.06 -3.67
C MET A 181 -0.17 -11.97 -2.68
N GLN A 182 0.99 -12.55 -3.03
CA GLN A 182 2.23 -12.44 -2.25
C GLN A 182 2.73 -11.00 -2.16
N SER A 183 2.65 -10.25 -3.26
CA SER A 183 3.14 -8.87 -3.33
C SER A 183 2.28 -7.89 -2.52
N TYR A 184 1.05 -8.23 -2.21
CA TYR A 184 0.15 -7.42 -1.40
C TYR A 184 -0.10 -7.99 0.01
N GLY A 185 0.65 -9.05 0.40
CA GLY A 185 0.56 -9.61 1.75
C GLY A 185 -0.74 -10.35 2.04
N LEU A 186 -1.42 -10.86 1.01
CA LEU A 186 -2.75 -11.46 1.10
C LEU A 186 -2.73 -13.00 1.25
N THR A 187 -1.55 -13.58 1.43
CA THR A 187 -1.40 -15.02 1.63
C THR A 187 -0.86 -15.31 3.02
N SER A 188 -1.44 -16.31 3.69
CA SER A 188 -0.95 -16.84 4.96
C SER A 188 0.25 -17.79 4.80
N GLN A 189 0.72 -18.05 3.57
CA GLN A 189 1.78 -19.01 3.30
C GLN A 189 3.17 -18.36 3.39
N LEU A 190 4.15 -19.16 3.85
CA LEU A 190 5.57 -18.86 3.86
C LEU A 190 6.03 -18.33 2.49
N GLY A 191 6.33 -17.05 2.38
CA GLY A 191 6.71 -16.41 1.13
C GLY A 191 6.18 -15.00 0.97
N ILE A 192 5.56 -14.42 2.01
CA ILE A 192 5.16 -13.01 2.01
C ILE A 192 6.40 -12.16 1.71
N LEU A 193 6.36 -11.45 0.60
CA LEU A 193 7.40 -10.49 0.26
C LEU A 193 7.29 -9.29 1.21
N LYS A 194 8.24 -9.13 2.09
CA LYS A 194 8.31 -7.95 2.97
C LYS A 194 8.56 -6.70 2.14
N TYR A 195 7.96 -5.59 2.54
CA TYR A 195 8.34 -4.29 2.01
C TYR A 195 9.79 -3.96 2.42
N SER A 196 10.54 -3.34 1.50
CA SER A 196 11.88 -2.88 1.82
C SER A 196 11.81 -1.70 2.79
N ARG A 197 12.90 -1.44 3.55
CA ARG A 197 12.99 -0.25 4.41
C ARG A 197 12.72 1.05 3.65
N THR A 198 13.11 1.11 2.38
CA THR A 198 12.82 2.26 1.52
C THR A 198 11.33 2.41 1.28
N HIS A 199 10.62 1.31 0.97
CA HIS A 199 9.16 1.33 0.79
C HIS A 199 8.44 1.77 2.06
N GLU A 200 8.88 1.26 3.23
CA GLU A 200 8.31 1.65 4.53
C GLU A 200 8.51 3.14 4.82
N SER A 201 9.74 3.65 4.63
CA SER A 201 10.03 5.08 4.83
C SER A 201 9.22 5.97 3.88
N GLU A 202 9.01 5.55 2.64
CA GLU A 202 8.17 6.27 1.67
C GLU A 202 6.70 6.24 2.08
N ALA A 203 6.19 5.09 2.51
CA ALA A 203 4.82 4.93 2.96
C ALA A 203 4.55 5.72 4.25
N ASP A 204 5.48 5.73 5.19
CA ASP A 204 5.38 6.54 6.42
C ASP A 204 5.29 8.03 6.09
N LYS A 205 6.21 8.56 5.26
CA LYS A 205 6.22 9.98 4.88
C LYS A 205 4.93 10.40 4.18
N MET A 206 4.47 9.60 3.22
CA MET A 206 3.23 9.88 2.49
C MET A 206 2.01 9.73 3.40
N GLY A 207 1.95 8.66 4.20
CA GLY A 207 0.86 8.38 5.11
C GLY A 207 0.69 9.47 6.18
N LEU A 208 1.80 9.99 6.73
CA LEU A 208 1.78 11.11 7.66
C LEU A 208 1.20 12.39 7.02
N ILE A 209 1.57 12.69 5.76
CA ILE A 209 1.00 13.83 5.03
C ILE A 209 -0.49 13.61 4.77
N PHE A 210 -0.89 12.41 4.38
CA PHE A 210 -2.30 12.09 4.12
C PHE A 210 -3.14 12.19 5.40
N ALA A 211 -2.65 11.67 6.51
CA ALA A 211 -3.31 11.79 7.81
C ALA A 211 -3.43 13.26 8.25
N ALA A 212 -2.35 14.05 8.11
CA ALA A 212 -2.33 15.46 8.44
C ALA A 212 -3.34 16.28 7.60
N LEU A 213 -3.37 16.09 6.29
CA LEU A 213 -4.35 16.72 5.39
C LEU A 213 -5.78 16.27 5.70
N ALA A 214 -5.98 15.02 6.12
CA ALA A 214 -7.25 14.50 6.56
C ALA A 214 -7.67 15.03 7.96
N GLY A 215 -6.86 15.89 8.60
CA GLY A 215 -7.12 16.53 9.89
C GLY A 215 -6.83 15.66 11.10
N TYR A 216 -6.04 14.60 10.94
CA TYR A 216 -5.55 13.76 12.02
C TYR A 216 -4.13 14.17 12.42
N ASP A 217 -3.86 14.27 13.72
CA ASP A 217 -2.55 14.66 14.22
C ASP A 217 -1.49 13.59 13.87
N PRO A 218 -0.51 13.88 13.00
CA PRO A 218 0.50 12.91 12.61
C PRO A 218 1.41 12.48 13.76
N ASN A 219 1.49 13.21 14.88
CA ASN A 219 2.27 12.82 16.04
C ASN A 219 1.80 11.49 16.65
N ALA A 220 0.55 11.11 16.47
CA ALA A 220 0.00 9.82 16.91
C ALA A 220 0.76 8.62 16.33
N ALA A 221 1.44 8.78 15.18
CA ALA A 221 2.24 7.72 14.56
C ALA A 221 3.34 7.19 15.48
N ILE A 222 3.97 8.06 16.27
CA ILE A 222 5.04 7.66 17.20
C ILE A 222 4.50 6.63 18.21
N GLY A 223 3.41 6.97 18.88
CA GLY A 223 2.79 6.08 19.87
C GLY A 223 2.22 4.79 19.23
N PHE A 224 1.64 4.88 18.05
CA PHE A 224 1.15 3.70 17.33
C PHE A 224 2.28 2.71 17.02
N TRP A 225 3.36 3.14 16.38
CA TRP A 225 4.47 2.24 16.02
C TRP A 225 5.24 1.73 17.25
N GLN A 226 5.28 2.49 18.35
CA GLN A 226 5.81 1.99 19.62
C GLN A 226 4.97 0.84 20.17
N ARG A 227 3.63 0.96 20.21
CA ARG A 227 2.74 -0.13 20.63
C ARG A 227 2.88 -1.38 19.75
N MET A 228 2.97 -1.18 18.43
CA MET A 228 3.21 -2.27 17.48
C MET A 228 4.54 -2.99 17.75
N ALA A 229 5.62 -2.22 17.97
CA ALA A 229 6.94 -2.77 18.30
C ALA A 229 6.95 -3.54 19.64
N GLU A 230 6.20 -3.10 20.64
CA GLU A 230 6.05 -3.80 21.92
C GLU A 230 5.32 -5.14 21.72
N GLN A 231 4.25 -5.16 20.93
CA GLN A 231 3.53 -6.41 20.63
C GLN A 231 4.40 -7.42 19.84
N SER A 232 5.39 -6.95 19.09
CA SER A 232 6.32 -7.82 18.36
C SER A 232 7.23 -8.66 19.27
N LYS A 233 7.41 -8.25 20.53
CA LYS A 233 8.22 -8.98 21.51
C LYS A 233 7.49 -10.21 22.10
N GLY A 234 6.21 -10.37 21.80
CA GLY A 234 5.41 -11.52 22.20
C GLY A 234 5.66 -12.77 21.36
N ASN A 235 5.14 -13.92 21.83
CA ASN A 235 5.27 -15.20 21.13
C ASN A 235 4.56 -15.24 19.76
N LYS A 236 3.68 -14.28 19.47
CA LYS A 236 2.93 -14.19 18.20
C LYS A 236 2.89 -12.73 17.76
N PRO A 237 3.90 -12.27 16.98
CA PRO A 237 3.92 -10.91 16.46
C PRO A 237 2.67 -10.61 15.62
N PRO A 238 2.20 -9.35 15.61
CA PRO A 238 1.13 -8.92 14.72
C PRO A 238 1.46 -9.22 13.25
N GLU A 239 0.46 -9.67 12.48
CA GLU A 239 0.65 -10.01 11.06
C GLU A 239 1.08 -8.80 10.24
N LEU A 240 0.57 -7.62 10.57
CA LEU A 240 0.98 -6.35 9.98
C LEU A 240 2.52 -6.16 10.03
N LEU A 241 3.18 -6.57 11.12
CA LEU A 241 4.64 -6.48 11.22
C LEU A 241 5.41 -7.52 10.39
N SER A 242 4.72 -8.54 9.90
CA SER A 242 5.34 -9.53 8.99
C SER A 242 5.62 -8.91 7.62
N THR A 243 4.76 -8.00 7.18
CA THR A 243 4.91 -7.26 5.92
C THR A 243 5.55 -5.88 6.11
N HIS A 244 5.33 -5.25 7.27
CA HIS A 244 5.76 -3.89 7.62
C HIS A 244 6.63 -3.91 8.90
N PRO A 245 7.92 -4.25 8.79
CA PRO A 245 8.80 -4.30 9.95
C PRO A 245 8.86 -2.94 10.67
N SER A 246 8.75 -2.98 12.00
CA SER A 246 8.92 -1.80 12.85
C SER A 246 10.15 -1.99 13.73
N ASP A 247 11.06 -1.05 13.69
CA ASP A 247 12.22 -0.97 14.55
C ASP A 247 12.43 0.47 15.05
N GLU A 248 13.41 0.65 15.92
CA GLU A 248 13.74 1.96 16.46
C GLU A 248 14.15 2.97 15.38
N THR A 249 14.80 2.48 14.32
CA THR A 249 15.21 3.30 13.17
C THR A 249 13.97 3.92 12.50
N ARG A 250 12.92 3.12 12.26
CA ARG A 250 11.65 3.60 11.69
C ARG A 250 11.02 4.71 12.55
N ILE A 251 10.96 4.50 13.86
CA ILE A 251 10.40 5.49 14.79
C ILE A 251 11.20 6.80 14.74
N ASN A 252 12.53 6.71 14.67
CA ASN A 252 13.39 7.88 14.58
C ASN A 252 13.23 8.61 13.23
N ASP A 253 13.07 7.89 12.12
CA ASP A 253 12.80 8.46 10.80
C ASP A 253 11.45 9.19 10.77
N ILE A 254 10.41 8.63 11.40
CA ILE A 254 9.10 9.27 11.57
C ILE A 254 9.24 10.57 12.36
N LYS A 255 9.96 10.55 13.51
CA LYS A 255 10.21 11.76 14.31
C LYS A 255 10.96 12.83 13.51
N ALA A 256 11.97 12.44 12.73
CA ALA A 256 12.74 13.37 11.91
C ALA A 256 11.89 14.01 10.79
N PHE A 257 10.90 13.29 10.25
CA PHE A 257 10.01 13.80 9.21
C PHE A 257 8.81 14.60 9.76
N MET A 258 8.53 14.51 11.05
CA MET A 258 7.36 15.13 11.69
C MET A 258 7.22 16.64 11.40
N PRO A 259 8.30 17.49 11.45
CA PRO A 259 8.18 18.90 11.13
C PRO A 259 7.67 19.16 9.69
N GLU A 260 7.97 18.27 8.74
CA GLU A 260 7.46 18.37 7.38
C GLU A 260 5.99 17.97 7.30
N ALA A 261 5.60 16.86 7.95
CA ALA A 261 4.22 16.40 8.00
C ALA A 261 3.29 17.43 8.64
N MET A 262 3.75 18.10 9.70
CA MET A 262 2.98 19.14 10.41
C MET A 262 2.66 20.37 9.56
N LYS A 263 3.39 20.64 8.47
CA LYS A 263 3.04 21.72 7.53
C LYS A 263 1.72 21.46 6.80
N TYR A 264 1.29 20.20 6.73
CA TYR A 264 0.06 19.78 6.09
C TYR A 264 -1.09 19.59 7.08
N TYR A 265 -0.81 19.66 8.38
CA TYR A 265 -1.82 19.42 9.41
C TYR A 265 -2.87 20.53 9.42
N ARG A 266 -4.10 20.15 9.13
CA ARG A 266 -5.29 21.00 9.18
C ARG A 266 -6.20 20.46 10.27
N LYS A 267 -6.22 21.12 11.42
CA LYS A 267 -7.19 20.75 12.45
C LYS A 267 -8.59 21.01 11.91
N TYR A 268 -9.42 19.98 11.83
CA TYR A 268 -10.85 20.17 11.56
C TYR A 268 -11.45 20.83 12.80
N GLU A 269 -12.04 22.01 12.61
CA GLU A 269 -12.87 22.68 13.59
C GLU A 269 -14.22 21.98 13.73
#